data_489fdf6e4aab9f1db4154805905ab97e
#
_entry.id   489fdf6e4aab9f1db4154805905ab97e
#
_cell.length_a   1.000
_cell.length_b   1.000
_cell.length_c   1.000
_cell.angle_alpha   90.00
_cell.angle_beta   90.00
_cell.angle_gamma   90.00
#
_symmetry.space_group_name_H-M   'P 1'
#
loop_
_entity.id
_entity.type
_entity.pdbx_description
1 polymer ?
#
loop_
_entity_poly.entity_id
_entity_poly.type
_entity_poly.pdbx_seq_one_letter_code
_entity_poly.pdbx_strand_id
1 'polypeptide(L)'
;RDDVESRGLGDVYKRQAENRTFGAEYSYRETAVYADPLSFTPDPEQPDFYTGEEAPHIVFTPYLRALAAQLTEGVTSPAEKAKRIYDCVTLNVRYHFQPSYFVHESIAENCARSRRGDCGIMALTFITLCRIAGIPARWESGFAVAPGDAGCHDWARFYVAPRGWMYADCSYGASMARRGDEVLRRHYFGSLDTGRMVANSAFEAPFDPPMTAVSYTHLTLPTI
;
A
#
# COMPACT_ATOMS: atom_id res chain seq x y z
N ARG A 1 -37.22 29.82 -11.91
CA ARG A 1 -35.77 29.73 -11.56
C ARG A 1 -35.38 28.39 -10.91
N ASP A 2 -36.37 27.57 -10.52
CA ASP A 2 -36.18 26.31 -9.79
C ASP A 2 -36.10 25.06 -10.67
N ASP A 3 -36.24 25.23 -12.01
CA ASP A 3 -36.40 24.09 -12.91
C ASP A 3 -35.08 23.56 -13.54
N VAL A 4 -34.00 24.29 -13.41
CA VAL A 4 -32.72 23.91 -14.07
C VAL A 4 -31.83 23.04 -13.16
N GLU A 5 -31.89 23.30 -11.85
CA GLU A 5 -31.09 22.50 -10.89
C GLU A 5 -31.71 21.10 -10.63
N SER A 6 -33.06 21.00 -10.65
CA SER A 6 -33.73 19.72 -10.48
C SER A 6 -33.56 18.76 -11.68
N ARG A 7 -33.43 19.29 -12.90
CA ARG A 7 -33.16 18.46 -14.09
C ARG A 7 -31.77 17.86 -14.10
N GLY A 8 -30.75 18.60 -13.63
CA GLY A 8 -29.39 18.11 -13.54
C GLY A 8 -29.20 16.95 -12.56
N LEU A 9 -29.82 17.05 -11.39
CA LEU A 9 -29.82 16.00 -10.36
C LEU A 9 -30.60 14.75 -10.82
N GLY A 10 -31.74 14.94 -11.47
CA GLY A 10 -32.56 13.84 -11.99
C GLY A 10 -31.86 13.04 -13.08
N ASP A 11 -31.06 13.68 -13.94
CA ASP A 11 -30.29 13.00 -14.99
C ASP A 11 -29.06 12.25 -14.43
N VAL A 12 -28.44 12.78 -13.40
CA VAL A 12 -27.35 12.07 -12.69
C VAL A 12 -27.89 10.82 -12.00
N TYR A 13 -29.03 10.92 -11.32
CA TYR A 13 -29.66 9.76 -10.68
C TYR A 13 -30.21 8.76 -11.69
N LYS A 14 -30.74 9.20 -12.82
CA LYS A 14 -31.18 8.29 -13.90
C LYS A 14 -30.04 7.55 -14.54
N ARG A 15 -28.87 8.18 -14.72
CA ARG A 15 -27.67 7.50 -15.23
C ARG A 15 -27.09 6.50 -14.25
N GLN A 16 -27.23 6.74 -12.94
CA GLN A 16 -26.84 5.78 -11.90
C GLN A 16 -27.81 4.59 -11.81
N ALA A 17 -29.08 4.75 -12.24
CA ALA A 17 -30.07 3.68 -12.23
C ALA A 17 -30.01 2.76 -13.46
N GLU A 18 -29.18 3.05 -14.47
CA GLU A 18 -28.86 2.10 -15.52
C GLU A 18 -27.93 1.03 -14.93
N ASN A 19 -28.49 -0.10 -14.55
CA ASN A 19 -27.72 -1.29 -14.17
C ASN A 19 -26.89 -1.76 -15.36
N ARG A 20 -25.66 -1.29 -15.45
CA ARG A 20 -24.67 -1.81 -16.41
C ARG A 20 -23.85 -2.88 -15.71
N THR A 21 -23.99 -4.09 -16.16
CA THR A 21 -23.14 -5.18 -15.72
C THR A 21 -21.90 -5.20 -16.59
N PHE A 22 -20.74 -5.07 -15.98
CA PHE A 22 -19.45 -5.27 -16.61
C PHE A 22 -18.92 -6.64 -16.17
N GLY A 23 -18.52 -7.45 -17.13
CA GLY A 23 -17.82 -8.69 -16.87
C GLY A 23 -16.41 -8.59 -17.43
N ALA A 24 -15.45 -9.10 -16.72
CA ALA A 24 -14.10 -9.27 -17.20
C ALA A 24 -13.60 -10.66 -16.83
N GLU A 25 -13.00 -11.34 -17.80
CA GLU A 25 -12.32 -12.59 -17.58
C GLU A 25 -10.82 -12.32 -17.53
N TYR A 26 -10.18 -12.76 -16.46
CA TYR A 26 -8.75 -12.63 -16.27
C TYR A 26 -8.11 -13.99 -16.25
N SER A 27 -7.06 -14.17 -17.05
CA SER A 27 -6.14 -15.27 -16.90
C SER A 27 -4.83 -14.75 -16.33
N TYR A 28 -4.35 -15.32 -15.26
CA TYR A 28 -3.06 -14.96 -14.70
C TYR A 28 -2.24 -16.21 -14.40
N ARG A 29 -0.93 -16.04 -14.39
CA ARG A 29 -0.02 -17.10 -14.01
C ARG A 29 0.30 -16.95 -12.53
N GLU A 30 -0.04 -17.94 -11.74
CA GLU A 30 0.39 -17.99 -10.35
C GLU A 30 1.92 -18.06 -10.29
N THR A 31 2.52 -17.07 -9.65
CA THR A 31 3.95 -17.01 -9.46
C THR A 31 4.24 -16.66 -8.01
N ALA A 32 4.76 -17.63 -7.27
CA ALA A 32 5.31 -17.36 -5.95
C ALA A 32 6.65 -16.65 -6.11
N VAL A 33 6.84 -15.57 -5.38
CA VAL A 33 8.11 -14.88 -5.28
C VAL A 33 8.72 -15.16 -3.91
N TYR A 34 9.85 -15.83 -3.91
CA TYR A 34 10.61 -16.10 -2.69
C TYR A 34 11.87 -15.25 -2.67
N ALA A 35 11.98 -14.38 -1.71
CA ALA A 35 13.18 -13.61 -1.46
C ALA A 35 13.37 -13.45 0.05
N ASP A 36 14.59 -13.75 0.52
CA ASP A 36 15.01 -13.38 1.85
C ASP A 36 15.91 -12.14 1.74
N PRO A 37 15.41 -10.96 2.18
CA PRO A 37 16.18 -9.72 2.09
C PRO A 37 17.46 -9.70 2.92
N LEU A 38 17.59 -10.63 3.87
CA LEU A 38 18.77 -10.73 4.75
C LEU A 38 19.77 -11.79 4.30
N SER A 39 19.48 -12.52 3.21
CA SER A 39 20.33 -13.61 2.71
C SER A 39 21.48 -13.18 1.80
N PHE A 40 21.63 -11.89 1.53
CA PHE A 40 22.67 -11.35 0.65
C PHE A 40 23.34 -10.12 1.27
N THR A 41 24.52 -9.76 0.77
CA THR A 41 25.18 -8.52 1.15
C THR A 41 24.70 -7.40 0.24
N PRO A 42 24.04 -6.35 0.76
CA PRO A 42 23.65 -5.21 -0.03
C PRO A 42 24.87 -4.44 -0.57
N ASP A 43 24.68 -3.84 -1.74
CA ASP A 43 25.68 -2.89 -2.26
C ASP A 43 25.79 -1.66 -1.34
N PRO A 44 26.99 -1.09 -1.20
CA PRO A 44 27.17 0.09 -0.34
C PRO A 44 26.41 1.31 -0.88
N GLU A 45 26.27 1.42 -2.19
CA GLU A 45 25.51 2.46 -2.86
C GLU A 45 24.14 1.94 -3.28
N GLN A 46 23.10 2.61 -2.81
CA GLN A 46 21.72 2.32 -3.19
C GLN A 46 21.22 3.41 -4.14
N PRO A 47 20.34 3.06 -5.11
CA PRO A 47 19.78 4.07 -6.01
C PRO A 47 18.87 5.04 -5.26
N ASP A 48 18.66 6.23 -5.82
CA ASP A 48 17.89 7.33 -5.25
C ASP A 48 16.45 7.47 -5.80
N PHE A 49 16.05 6.59 -6.73
CA PHE A 49 14.67 6.58 -7.24
C PHE A 49 13.67 6.13 -6.16
N TYR A 50 12.45 6.62 -6.17
CA TYR A 50 11.41 6.30 -5.17
C TYR A 50 11.84 6.50 -3.71
N THR A 51 12.65 7.53 -3.44
CA THR A 51 13.09 7.91 -2.09
C THR A 51 12.51 9.25 -1.64
N GLY A 52 11.83 9.97 -2.51
CA GLY A 52 11.22 11.27 -2.23
C GLY A 52 9.81 11.19 -1.65
N GLU A 53 9.28 12.35 -1.28
CA GLU A 53 7.88 12.53 -0.93
C GLU A 53 6.97 12.40 -2.15
N GLU A 54 5.71 12.03 -1.92
CA GLU A 54 4.66 11.91 -2.93
C GLU A 54 3.33 12.28 -2.25
N ALA A 55 3.16 13.60 -2.04
CA ALA A 55 1.98 14.12 -1.36
C ALA A 55 0.71 13.88 -2.22
N PRO A 56 -0.46 13.67 -1.58
CA PRO A 56 -0.70 13.68 -0.13
C PRO A 56 -0.42 12.35 0.58
N HIS A 57 -0.08 11.28 -0.16
CA HIS A 57 0.00 9.91 0.38
C HIS A 57 1.30 9.65 1.15
N ILE A 58 2.42 10.21 0.67
CA ILE A 58 3.75 10.00 1.27
C ILE A 58 4.33 11.35 1.65
N VAL A 59 4.25 11.69 2.94
CA VAL A 59 4.70 12.96 3.51
C VAL A 59 5.68 12.69 4.64
N PHE A 60 6.82 13.38 4.63
CA PHE A 60 7.91 13.20 5.60
C PHE A 60 7.79 14.19 6.76
N THR A 61 6.92 13.91 7.69
CA THR A 61 6.73 14.75 8.86
C THR A 61 7.94 14.69 9.82
N PRO A 62 8.15 15.69 10.69
CA PRO A 62 9.19 15.63 11.71
C PRO A 62 9.10 14.40 12.60
N TYR A 63 7.88 13.96 12.94
CA TYR A 63 7.65 12.76 13.73
C TYR A 63 8.13 11.50 13.01
N LEU A 64 7.77 11.33 11.73
CA LEU A 64 8.16 10.16 10.94
C LEU A 64 9.67 10.14 10.69
N ARG A 65 10.30 11.29 10.49
CA ARG A 65 11.78 11.39 10.39
C ARG A 65 12.45 10.93 11.69
N ALA A 66 11.96 11.38 12.85
CA ALA A 66 12.46 10.95 14.14
C ALA A 66 12.25 9.45 14.38
N LEU A 67 11.07 8.93 14.03
CA LEU A 67 10.76 7.49 14.13
C LEU A 67 11.67 6.66 13.24
N ALA A 68 11.86 7.04 11.98
CA ALA A 68 12.73 6.32 11.06
C ALA A 68 14.19 6.33 11.57
N ALA A 69 14.68 7.45 12.05
CA ALA A 69 16.02 7.57 12.64
C ALA A 69 16.18 6.63 13.84
N GLN A 70 15.21 6.61 14.75
CA GLN A 70 15.20 5.71 15.91
C GLN A 70 15.22 4.24 15.50
N LEU A 71 14.38 3.86 14.55
CA LEU A 71 14.27 2.47 14.09
C LEU A 71 15.55 1.98 13.40
N THR A 72 16.27 2.88 12.73
CA THR A 72 17.45 2.54 11.95
C THR A 72 18.77 2.90 12.62
N GLU A 73 18.73 3.33 13.88
CA GLU A 73 19.92 3.69 14.65
C GLU A 73 20.93 2.54 14.71
N GLY A 74 22.18 2.86 14.37
CA GLY A 74 23.30 1.90 14.37
C GLY A 74 23.22 0.84 13.26
N VAL A 75 22.28 0.92 12.33
CA VAL A 75 22.15 -0.02 11.21
C VAL A 75 22.62 0.64 9.92
N THR A 76 23.56 -0.02 9.25
CA THR A 76 24.05 0.44 7.94
C THR A 76 23.37 -0.30 6.79
N SER A 77 23.06 -1.58 6.95
CA SER A 77 22.42 -2.41 5.92
C SER A 77 21.00 -1.90 5.57
N PRO A 78 20.72 -1.54 4.30
CA PRO A 78 19.38 -1.12 3.89
C PRO A 78 18.33 -2.23 4.07
N ALA A 79 18.71 -3.50 3.88
CA ALA A 79 17.81 -4.63 4.12
C ALA A 79 17.43 -4.78 5.60
N GLU A 80 18.39 -4.60 6.51
CA GLU A 80 18.11 -4.59 7.94
C GLU A 80 17.29 -3.38 8.39
N LYS A 81 17.55 -2.20 7.84
CA LYS A 81 16.70 -1.03 8.08
C LYS A 81 15.26 -1.30 7.69
N ALA A 82 15.03 -1.84 6.46
CA ALA A 82 13.71 -2.22 5.99
C ALA A 82 13.06 -3.27 6.92
N LYS A 83 13.83 -4.24 7.40
CA LYS A 83 13.33 -5.26 8.35
C LYS A 83 12.86 -4.65 9.66
N ARG A 84 13.63 -3.73 10.25
CA ARG A 84 13.21 -3.05 11.48
C ARG A 84 11.95 -2.20 11.29
N ILE A 85 11.82 -1.55 10.13
CA ILE A 85 10.62 -0.80 9.76
C ILE A 85 9.43 -1.77 9.60
N TYR A 86 9.61 -2.88 8.91
CA TYR A 86 8.59 -3.92 8.77
C TYR A 86 8.14 -4.48 10.12
N ASP A 87 9.08 -4.79 11.00
CA ASP A 87 8.80 -5.25 12.35
C ASP A 87 8.02 -4.20 13.16
N CYS A 88 8.41 -2.94 13.06
CA CYS A 88 7.67 -1.85 13.70
C CYS A 88 6.20 -1.82 13.26
N VAL A 89 5.93 -1.90 11.96
CA VAL A 89 4.55 -1.88 11.46
C VAL A 89 3.81 -3.14 11.85
N THR A 90 4.36 -4.33 11.56
CA THR A 90 3.65 -5.61 11.73
C THR A 90 3.40 -6.01 13.18
N LEU A 91 4.27 -5.59 14.10
CA LEU A 91 4.14 -5.92 15.52
C LEU A 91 3.31 -4.89 16.29
N ASN A 92 3.23 -3.65 15.84
CA ASN A 92 2.58 -2.58 16.60
C ASN A 92 1.26 -2.09 16.00
N VAL A 93 1.02 -2.28 14.70
CA VAL A 93 -0.20 -1.80 14.06
C VAL A 93 -1.26 -2.90 14.03
N ARG A 94 -2.48 -2.56 14.43
CA ARG A 94 -3.66 -3.45 14.30
C ARG A 94 -4.42 -3.10 13.02
N TYR A 95 -4.85 -4.12 12.32
CA TYR A 95 -5.74 -3.92 11.18
C TYR A 95 -7.02 -3.22 11.60
N HIS A 96 -7.34 -2.16 10.91
CA HIS A 96 -8.55 -1.37 11.13
C HIS A 96 -8.94 -0.69 9.81
N PHE A 97 -10.08 -1.07 9.27
CA PHE A 97 -10.61 -0.51 8.05
C PHE A 97 -10.76 1.01 8.14
N GLN A 98 -10.34 1.73 7.11
CA GLN A 98 -10.43 3.18 6.99
C GLN A 98 -11.24 3.55 5.74
N PRO A 99 -12.42 4.16 5.90
CA PRO A 99 -13.30 4.43 4.75
C PRO A 99 -12.74 5.52 3.82
N SER A 100 -11.89 6.41 4.32
CA SER A 100 -11.39 7.55 3.56
C SER A 100 -10.02 8.00 4.05
N TYR A 101 -9.03 8.03 3.15
CA TYR A 101 -7.67 8.43 3.49
C TYR A 101 -7.47 9.94 3.51
N PHE A 102 -8.29 10.69 2.75
CA PHE A 102 -8.18 12.15 2.64
C PHE A 102 -8.47 12.91 3.94
N VAL A 103 -9.01 12.24 4.96
CA VAL A 103 -9.24 12.85 6.28
C VAL A 103 -7.95 12.98 7.11
N HIS A 104 -6.86 12.39 6.63
CA HIS A 104 -5.58 12.41 7.33
C HIS A 104 -4.61 13.37 6.63
N GLU A 105 -4.06 14.33 7.34
CA GLU A 105 -2.99 15.21 6.84
C GLU A 105 -1.72 14.43 6.50
N SER A 106 -1.43 13.38 7.27
CA SER A 106 -0.38 12.41 7.01
C SER A 106 -0.87 11.01 7.38
N ILE A 107 -1.07 10.19 6.37
CA ILE A 107 -1.55 8.81 6.52
C ILE A 107 -0.59 7.99 7.41
N ALA A 108 0.71 8.06 7.10
CA ALA A 108 1.72 7.29 7.81
C ALA A 108 1.90 7.76 9.26
N GLU A 109 1.85 9.07 9.54
CA GLU A 109 1.94 9.57 10.92
C GLU A 109 0.71 9.19 11.73
N ASN A 110 -0.48 9.30 11.14
CA ASN A 110 -1.71 8.87 11.81
C ASN A 110 -1.64 7.38 12.18
N CYS A 111 -1.20 6.53 11.26
CA CYS A 111 -1.02 5.10 11.51
C CYS A 111 0.00 4.82 12.62
N ALA A 112 1.17 5.47 12.56
CA ALA A 112 2.23 5.26 13.54
C ALA A 112 1.81 5.67 14.96
N ARG A 113 1.04 6.76 15.09
CA ARG A 113 0.54 7.25 16.39
C ARG A 113 -0.65 6.45 16.89
N SER A 114 -1.64 6.21 16.05
CA SER A 114 -2.87 5.50 16.44
C SER A 114 -2.67 3.99 16.57
N ARG A 115 -1.63 3.45 15.93
CA ARG A 115 -1.37 2.01 15.79
C ARG A 115 -2.54 1.26 15.13
N ARG A 116 -3.19 1.91 14.18
CA ARG A 116 -4.31 1.38 13.41
C ARG A 116 -4.16 1.73 11.93
N GLY A 117 -4.51 0.79 11.08
CA GLY A 117 -4.51 0.98 9.64
C GLY A 117 -5.03 -0.25 8.91
N ASP A 118 -5.57 -0.06 7.73
CA ASP A 118 -5.86 -1.13 6.79
C ASP A 118 -4.61 -1.50 5.96
N CYS A 119 -4.77 -2.35 4.95
CA CYS A 119 -3.66 -2.82 4.14
C CYS A 119 -2.91 -1.67 3.46
N GLY A 120 -3.63 -0.73 2.84
CA GLY A 120 -3.03 0.41 2.15
C GLY A 120 -2.33 1.37 3.12
N ILE A 121 -2.94 1.68 4.25
CA ILE A 121 -2.33 2.53 5.29
C ILE A 121 -1.06 1.90 5.86
N MET A 122 -1.07 0.59 6.14
CA MET A 122 0.13 -0.12 6.60
C MET A 122 1.23 -0.14 5.53
N ALA A 123 0.87 -0.36 4.26
CA ALA A 123 1.81 -0.31 3.15
C ALA A 123 2.42 1.09 3.00
N LEU A 124 1.59 2.15 3.03
CA LEU A 124 2.04 3.54 2.95
C LEU A 124 2.95 3.93 4.13
N THR A 125 2.66 3.43 5.31
CA THR A 125 3.50 3.68 6.51
C THR A 125 4.88 3.05 6.33
N PHE A 126 4.94 1.80 5.87
CA PHE A 126 6.19 1.12 5.57
C PHE A 126 6.97 1.86 4.47
N ILE A 127 6.32 2.22 3.37
CA ILE A 127 6.93 2.95 2.25
C ILE A 127 7.51 4.28 2.71
N THR A 128 6.73 5.06 3.47
CA THR A 128 7.16 6.37 3.95
C THR A 128 8.40 6.27 4.83
N LEU A 129 8.41 5.34 5.78
CA LEU A 129 9.57 5.13 6.66
C LEU A 129 10.78 4.59 5.90
N CYS A 130 10.60 3.70 4.92
CA CYS A 130 11.68 3.23 4.05
C CYS A 130 12.29 4.38 3.24
N ARG A 131 11.47 5.21 2.60
CA ARG A 131 11.93 6.36 1.82
C ARG A 131 12.71 7.36 2.69
N ILE A 132 12.24 7.65 3.90
CA ILE A 132 12.96 8.49 4.88
C ILE A 132 14.32 7.87 5.23
N ALA A 133 14.41 6.55 5.32
CA ALA A 133 15.65 5.83 5.62
C ALA A 133 16.57 5.65 4.40
N GLY A 134 16.22 6.23 3.25
CA GLY A 134 16.98 6.13 1.99
C GLY A 134 16.80 4.81 1.25
N ILE A 135 15.72 4.07 1.53
CA ILE A 135 15.40 2.81 0.87
C ILE A 135 14.31 3.08 -0.16
N PRO A 136 14.57 2.83 -1.47
CA PRO A 136 13.54 2.98 -2.48
C PRO A 136 12.34 2.09 -2.19
N ALA A 137 11.16 2.69 -2.16
CA ALA A 137 9.94 1.94 -1.89
C ALA A 137 8.75 2.52 -2.65
N ARG A 138 7.86 1.63 -3.12
CA ARG A 138 6.66 1.99 -3.86
C ARG A 138 5.46 1.12 -3.46
N TRP A 139 4.29 1.61 -3.78
CA TRP A 139 3.03 0.95 -3.53
C TRP A 139 2.61 0.08 -4.71
N GLU A 140 1.92 -1.00 -4.43
CA GLU A 140 1.16 -1.79 -5.39
C GLU A 140 -0.19 -2.16 -4.78
N SER A 141 -1.20 -2.20 -5.62
CA SER A 141 -2.54 -2.67 -5.27
C SER A 141 -3.09 -3.63 -6.30
N GLY A 142 -4.08 -4.38 -5.91
CA GLY A 142 -4.75 -5.32 -6.76
C GLY A 142 -5.70 -6.20 -5.96
N PHE A 143 -5.59 -7.50 -6.16
CA PHE A 143 -6.46 -8.46 -5.51
C PHE A 143 -5.64 -9.51 -4.76
N ALA A 144 -6.08 -9.84 -3.55
CA ALA A 144 -5.78 -11.11 -2.93
C ALA A 144 -6.83 -12.11 -3.41
N VAL A 145 -6.39 -13.17 -4.07
CA VAL A 145 -7.26 -14.13 -4.75
C VAL A 145 -7.09 -15.50 -4.12
N ALA A 146 -8.20 -16.10 -3.74
CA ALA A 146 -8.28 -17.50 -3.36
C ALA A 146 -9.43 -18.16 -4.13
N PRO A 147 -9.47 -19.49 -4.29
CA PRO A 147 -10.57 -20.16 -4.94
C PRO A 147 -11.93 -19.81 -4.29
N GLY A 148 -12.80 -19.16 -5.06
CA GLY A 148 -14.12 -18.72 -4.60
C GLY A 148 -14.14 -17.43 -3.77
N ASP A 149 -13.00 -16.78 -3.58
CA ASP A 149 -12.90 -15.52 -2.85
C ASP A 149 -11.85 -14.61 -3.49
N ALA A 150 -12.18 -13.33 -3.64
CA ALA A 150 -11.25 -12.32 -4.13
C ALA A 150 -11.57 -10.97 -3.46
N GLY A 151 -10.58 -10.36 -2.85
CA GLY A 151 -10.70 -9.06 -2.20
C GLY A 151 -9.66 -8.07 -2.68
N CYS A 152 -9.99 -6.78 -2.65
CA CYS A 152 -9.01 -5.73 -2.89
C CYS A 152 -7.92 -5.79 -1.83
N HIS A 153 -6.68 -5.59 -2.24
CA HIS A 153 -5.55 -5.66 -1.33
C HIS A 153 -4.39 -4.78 -1.79
N ASP A 154 -3.66 -4.25 -0.80
CA ASP A 154 -2.53 -3.36 -1.00
C ASP A 154 -1.30 -3.89 -0.28
N TRP A 155 -0.14 -3.71 -0.93
CA TRP A 155 1.17 -4.07 -0.37
C TRP A 155 2.26 -3.12 -0.85
N ALA A 156 3.43 -3.23 -0.28
CA ALA A 156 4.58 -2.45 -0.65
C ALA A 156 5.59 -3.27 -1.45
N ARG A 157 6.39 -2.56 -2.25
CA ARG A 157 7.67 -3.05 -2.75
C ARG A 157 8.79 -2.15 -2.25
N PHE A 158 9.93 -2.75 -1.97
CA PHE A 158 11.15 -2.03 -1.62
C PHE A 158 12.32 -2.59 -2.40
N TYR A 159 13.32 -1.76 -2.63
CA TYR A 159 14.46 -2.10 -3.45
C TYR A 159 15.74 -2.12 -2.62
N VAL A 160 16.54 -3.16 -2.80
CA VAL A 160 17.88 -3.23 -2.24
C VAL A 160 18.83 -3.82 -3.29
N ALA A 161 19.83 -3.05 -3.73
CA ALA A 161 20.85 -3.53 -4.64
C ALA A 161 21.79 -4.55 -3.92
N PRO A 162 22.27 -5.58 -4.59
CA PRO A 162 22.08 -5.89 -6.02
C PRO A 162 20.81 -6.74 -6.30
N ARG A 163 20.04 -7.10 -5.26
CA ARG A 163 18.89 -8.01 -5.39
C ARG A 163 17.76 -7.44 -6.22
N GLY A 164 17.51 -6.11 -6.11
CA GLY A 164 16.42 -5.47 -6.80
C GLY A 164 15.14 -5.37 -5.97
N TRP A 165 13.98 -5.31 -6.63
CA TRP A 165 12.68 -5.18 -6.00
C TRP A 165 12.24 -6.44 -5.26
N MET A 166 11.84 -6.25 -4.01
CA MET A 166 11.26 -7.26 -3.13
C MET A 166 9.92 -6.76 -2.57
N TYR A 167 9.15 -7.65 -1.97
CA TYR A 167 7.80 -7.35 -1.48
C TYR A 167 7.76 -7.18 0.04
N ALA A 168 6.79 -6.40 0.51
CA ALA A 168 6.45 -6.31 1.92
C ALA A 168 4.93 -6.18 2.08
N ASP A 169 4.28 -7.24 2.56
CA ASP A 169 2.87 -7.20 2.94
C ASP A 169 2.74 -7.04 4.45
N CYS A 170 2.62 -5.79 4.88
CA CYS A 170 2.58 -5.48 6.32
C CYS A 170 1.28 -5.94 6.98
N SER A 171 0.15 -5.95 6.29
CA SER A 171 -1.13 -6.33 6.88
C SER A 171 -1.25 -7.84 7.08
N TYR A 172 -0.82 -8.62 6.12
CA TYR A 172 -0.70 -10.08 6.28
C TYR A 172 0.36 -10.42 7.33
N GLY A 173 1.52 -9.76 7.29
CA GLY A 173 2.53 -9.89 8.33
C GLY A 173 2.01 -9.61 9.72
N ALA A 174 1.24 -8.53 9.90
CA ALA A 174 0.60 -8.20 11.17
C ALA A 174 -0.47 -9.23 11.59
N SER A 175 -1.18 -9.81 10.64
CA SER A 175 -2.12 -10.90 10.91
C SER A 175 -1.40 -12.15 11.41
N MET A 176 -0.29 -12.52 10.76
CA MET A 176 0.51 -13.68 11.18
C MET A 176 1.17 -13.46 12.54
N ALA A 177 1.67 -12.25 12.82
CA ALA A 177 2.20 -11.90 14.14
C ALA A 177 1.18 -12.16 15.26
N ARG A 178 -0.09 -11.77 15.04
CA ARG A 178 -1.17 -11.99 16.01
C ARG A 178 -1.54 -13.46 16.20
N ARG A 179 -1.31 -14.29 15.20
CA ARG A 179 -1.52 -15.75 15.26
C ARG A 179 -0.32 -16.49 15.87
N GLY A 180 0.77 -15.80 16.14
CA GLY A 180 2.04 -16.39 16.58
C GLY A 180 2.79 -17.14 15.49
N ASP A 181 2.42 -16.92 14.22
CA ASP A 181 3.08 -17.54 13.07
C ASP A 181 4.22 -16.66 12.55
N GLU A 182 5.35 -16.79 13.19
CA GLU A 182 6.55 -16.02 12.84
C GLU A 182 7.15 -16.44 11.48
N VAL A 183 6.95 -17.68 11.08
CA VAL A 183 7.45 -18.19 9.79
C VAL A 183 6.72 -17.47 8.64
N LEU A 184 5.39 -17.46 8.66
CA LEU A 184 4.62 -16.75 7.66
C LEU A 184 4.76 -15.23 7.78
N ARG A 185 4.92 -14.68 8.99
CA ARG A 185 5.22 -13.26 9.14
C ARG A 185 6.50 -12.86 8.41
N ARG A 186 7.55 -13.67 8.53
CA ARG A 186 8.82 -13.44 7.82
C ARG A 186 8.69 -13.65 6.32
N HIS A 187 7.85 -14.58 5.89
CA HIS A 187 7.58 -14.80 4.47
C HIS A 187 7.11 -13.54 3.77
N TYR A 188 6.20 -12.77 4.40
CA TYR A 188 5.70 -11.51 3.87
C TYR A 188 6.69 -10.32 3.94
N PHE A 189 7.92 -10.56 4.32
CA PHE A 189 9.04 -9.66 4.18
C PHE A 189 10.03 -10.21 3.14
N GLY A 190 9.97 -9.70 1.94
CA GLY A 190 10.74 -10.12 0.79
C GLY A 190 9.93 -10.92 -0.23
N SER A 191 9.00 -11.74 0.23
CA SER A 191 8.23 -12.68 -0.58
C SER A 191 6.75 -12.32 -0.65
N LEU A 192 6.06 -12.93 -1.61
CA LEU A 192 4.62 -12.80 -1.78
C LEU A 192 4.06 -14.18 -2.18
N ASP A 193 2.87 -14.52 -1.68
CA ASP A 193 2.17 -15.74 -2.06
C ASP A 193 1.62 -15.67 -3.50
N THR A 194 1.14 -16.79 -4.02
CA THR A 194 0.64 -16.92 -5.39
C THR A 194 -0.70 -16.25 -5.62
N GLY A 195 -1.44 -15.97 -4.55
CA GLY A 195 -2.78 -15.39 -4.61
C GLY A 195 -2.78 -13.86 -4.76
N ARG A 196 -1.83 -13.30 -5.51
CA ARG A 196 -1.74 -11.85 -5.73
C ARG A 196 -1.84 -11.49 -7.20
N MET A 197 -2.83 -10.69 -7.52
CA MET A 197 -3.00 -10.11 -8.85
C MET A 197 -2.79 -8.60 -8.78
N VAL A 198 -1.69 -8.11 -9.32
CA VAL A 198 -1.39 -6.67 -9.38
C VAL A 198 -2.32 -6.02 -10.40
N ALA A 199 -2.99 -4.95 -10.01
CA ALA A 199 -3.84 -4.15 -10.88
C ALA A 199 -3.30 -2.72 -11.07
N ASN A 200 -2.60 -2.18 -10.07
CA ASN A 200 -2.12 -0.80 -10.09
C ASN A 200 -0.84 -0.64 -9.26
N SER A 201 0.01 0.29 -9.67
CA SER A 201 1.25 0.65 -8.97
C SER A 201 1.46 2.16 -8.82
N ALA A 202 0.42 2.97 -9.04
CA ALA A 202 0.47 4.42 -8.96
C ALA A 202 -0.68 4.97 -8.11
N PHE A 203 -0.41 6.07 -7.39
CA PHE A 203 -1.45 6.84 -6.71
C PHE A 203 -2.04 7.86 -7.67
N GLU A 204 -3.35 8.14 -7.52
CA GLU A 204 -4.04 9.24 -8.18
C GLU A 204 -3.64 9.44 -9.65
N ALA A 205 -3.31 8.34 -10.34
CA ALA A 205 -2.98 8.39 -11.75
C ALA A 205 -4.17 8.93 -12.55
N PRO A 206 -3.94 9.86 -13.50
CA PRO A 206 -5.01 10.33 -14.35
C PRO A 206 -5.58 9.19 -15.17
N PHE A 207 -6.92 9.16 -15.29
CA PHE A 207 -7.59 8.19 -16.16
C PHE A 207 -7.32 8.50 -17.62
N ASP A 208 -7.19 7.47 -18.45
CA ASP A 208 -7.14 7.57 -19.89
C ASP A 208 -8.27 6.71 -20.51
N PRO A 209 -9.28 7.30 -21.13
CA PRO A 209 -9.51 8.75 -21.29
C PRO A 209 -9.81 9.46 -19.96
N PRO A 210 -9.51 10.79 -19.86
CA PRO A 210 -9.79 11.57 -18.66
C PRO A 210 -11.29 11.52 -18.31
N MET A 211 -11.60 11.40 -17.03
CA MET A 211 -12.98 11.50 -16.56
C MET A 211 -13.47 12.95 -16.72
N THR A 212 -14.55 13.13 -17.46
CA THR A 212 -15.18 14.43 -17.66
C THR A 212 -16.31 14.74 -16.67
N ALA A 213 -16.69 13.77 -15.85
CA ALA A 213 -17.79 13.90 -14.90
C ALA A 213 -17.29 14.23 -13.48
N VAL A 214 -18.01 15.11 -12.83
CA VAL A 214 -17.70 15.71 -11.51
C VAL A 214 -17.85 14.73 -10.32
N SER A 215 -17.96 13.45 -10.52
CA SER A 215 -18.29 12.52 -9.43
C SER A 215 -17.08 11.77 -8.85
N TYR A 216 -15.95 12.46 -8.69
CA TYR A 216 -14.82 11.94 -7.91
C TYR A 216 -15.18 11.60 -6.45
N THR A 217 -16.23 12.23 -5.91
CA THR A 217 -16.69 11.98 -4.54
C THR A 217 -17.40 10.64 -4.36
N HIS A 218 -17.70 9.92 -5.44
CA HIS A 218 -18.48 8.67 -5.39
C HIS A 218 -17.74 7.47 -5.98
N LEU A 219 -16.52 7.70 -6.48
CA LEU A 219 -15.59 6.65 -6.91
C LEU A 219 -14.51 6.37 -5.84
N THR A 220 -14.86 6.46 -4.61
CA THR A 220 -14.29 5.51 -3.67
C THR A 220 -14.80 4.17 -4.18
N LEU A 221 -13.92 3.36 -4.75
CA LEU A 221 -14.22 1.96 -4.96
C LEU A 221 -14.98 1.49 -3.72
N PRO A 222 -16.17 0.88 -3.87
CA PRO A 222 -16.79 0.30 -2.71
C PRO A 222 -15.76 -0.66 -2.15
N THR A 223 -15.25 -0.32 -1.01
CA THR A 223 -14.47 -1.23 -0.20
C THR A 223 -15.48 -2.29 0.19
N ILE A 224 -15.44 -3.40 -0.50
CA ILE A 224 -16.26 -4.57 -0.20
C ILE A 224 -15.68 -5.22 1.06
#